data_934f89ad47a6d38b92ae33497449dd83
#
_entry.id   934f89ad47a6d38b92ae33497449dd83
#
_cell.length_a   1.000
_cell.length_b   1.000
_cell.length_c   1.000
_cell.angle_alpha   90.00
_cell.angle_beta   90.00
_cell.angle_gamma   90.00
#
_symmetry.space_group_name_H-M   'P 1'
#
loop_
_entity.id
_entity.type
_entity.pdbx_description
1 polymer ?
#
loop_
_entity_poly.entity_id
_entity_poly.type
_entity_poly.pdbx_seq_one_letter_code
_entity_poly.pdbx_strand_id
1 'polypeptide(L)'
;IGQLAKNGSMINDSLGSAFRVATVLTDMPLLADAPREMGVDEFCMSCQKCQTDCPPGAISNEKQMVRGVEKWYVDFDKCMPYMAEHKGCAICLSTCPWSRPGIAPSLSQKMLKKMSRRAENIS
;
A
#
# COMPACT_ATOMS: atom_id res chain seq x y z
N ILE A 1 -7.49 3.42 -8.77
CA ILE A 1 -7.21 4.45 -7.76
C ILE A 1 -5.86 4.20 -7.09
N GLY A 2 -5.55 2.98 -6.73
CA GLY A 2 -4.30 2.64 -6.06
C GLY A 2 -4.10 1.15 -5.91
N GLN A 3 -2.97 0.78 -5.30
CA GLN A 3 -2.62 -0.61 -5.03
C GLN A 3 -2.47 -0.84 -3.53
N LEU A 4 -2.77 -2.05 -3.07
CA LEU A 4 -2.67 -2.44 -1.67
C LEU A 4 -1.19 -2.51 -1.25
N ALA A 5 -0.86 -1.84 -0.17
CA ALA A 5 0.48 -1.82 0.39
C ALA A 5 0.61 -2.77 1.60
N LYS A 6 1.84 -3.02 2.01
CA LYS A 6 2.17 -3.87 3.16
C LYS A 6 1.45 -3.43 4.44
N ASN A 7 1.28 -2.13 4.63
CA ASN A 7 0.59 -1.56 5.80
C ASN A 7 -0.94 -1.65 5.73
N GLY A 8 -1.49 -2.30 4.73
CA GLY A 8 -2.93 -2.45 4.55
C GLY A 8 -3.63 -1.24 3.96
N SER A 9 -2.92 -0.16 3.68
CA SER A 9 -3.46 1.03 3.03
C SER A 9 -3.32 0.95 1.53
N MET A 10 -4.03 1.83 0.84
CA MET A 10 -3.93 1.98 -0.60
C MET A 10 -2.91 3.06 -0.94
N ILE A 11 -2.01 2.78 -1.87
CA ILE A 11 -1.04 3.75 -2.37
C ILE A 11 -1.41 4.15 -3.80
N ASN A 12 -1.44 5.46 -4.03
CA ASN A 12 -1.64 6.06 -5.35
C ASN A 12 -0.32 6.64 -5.84
N ASP A 13 -0.05 6.53 -7.14
CA ASP A 13 1.23 6.97 -7.74
C ASP A 13 1.40 8.50 -7.80
N SER A 14 0.36 9.27 -7.52
CA SER A 14 0.42 10.72 -7.45
C SER A 14 0.31 11.25 -6.02
N LEU A 15 -0.57 10.64 -5.21
CA LEU A 15 -0.92 11.12 -3.87
C LEU A 15 -0.16 10.40 -2.74
N GLY A 16 0.47 9.27 -3.05
CA GLY A 16 1.16 8.46 -2.04
C GLY A 16 0.20 7.62 -1.21
N SER A 17 0.50 7.40 0.06
CA SER A 17 -0.29 6.55 0.95
C SER A 17 -1.16 7.31 1.95
N ALA A 18 -0.91 8.60 2.15
CA ALA A 18 -1.62 9.41 3.13
C ALA A 18 -2.73 10.24 2.47
N PHE A 19 -3.73 9.56 1.90
CA PHE A 19 -4.91 10.22 1.33
C PHE A 19 -6.17 9.48 1.75
N ARG A 20 -7.31 10.14 1.57
CA ARG A 20 -8.62 9.59 1.89
C ARG A 20 -9.39 9.25 0.62
N VAL A 21 -10.18 8.18 0.70
CA VAL A 21 -11.05 7.74 -0.39
C VAL A 21 -12.48 7.75 0.11
N ALA A 22 -13.38 8.26 -0.71
CA ALA A 22 -14.82 8.21 -0.45
C ALA A 22 -15.52 7.55 -1.63
N THR A 23 -16.66 6.93 -1.37
CA THR A 23 -17.48 6.27 -2.37
C THR A 23 -18.76 7.04 -2.61
N VAL A 24 -19.10 7.23 -3.87
CA VAL A 24 -20.37 7.82 -4.28
C VAL A 24 -21.11 6.80 -5.12
N LEU A 25 -22.32 6.45 -4.70
CA LEU A 25 -23.19 5.56 -5.44
C LEU A 25 -24.01 6.37 -6.46
N THR A 26 -24.10 5.86 -7.69
CA THR A 26 -24.80 6.53 -8.77
C THR A 26 -25.36 5.50 -9.75
N ASP A 27 -26.46 5.85 -10.43
CA ASP A 27 -27.00 5.11 -11.57
C ASP A 27 -26.54 5.67 -12.91
N MET A 28 -25.67 6.67 -12.89
CA MET A 28 -25.09 7.23 -14.11
C MET A 28 -24.27 6.18 -14.86
N PRO A 29 -24.43 6.04 -16.19
CA PRO A 29 -23.59 5.13 -16.95
C PRO A 29 -22.16 5.65 -16.99
N LEU A 30 -21.24 4.87 -16.42
CA LEU A 30 -19.82 5.21 -16.31
C LEU A 30 -18.97 4.13 -16.98
N LEU A 31 -17.87 4.56 -17.58
CA LEU A 31 -16.84 3.63 -18.05
C LEU A 31 -15.89 3.31 -16.88
N ALA A 32 -15.73 2.02 -16.62
CA ALA A 32 -14.79 1.57 -15.58
C ALA A 32 -13.35 1.59 -16.11
N ASP A 33 -12.44 2.11 -15.29
CA ASP A 33 -11.02 2.03 -15.60
C ASP A 33 -10.49 0.62 -15.34
N ALA A 34 -9.53 0.19 -16.14
CA ALA A 34 -8.81 -1.06 -15.90
C ALA A 34 -7.81 -0.89 -14.75
N PRO A 35 -7.47 -1.98 -14.03
CA PRO A 35 -6.39 -1.94 -13.04
C PRO A 35 -5.08 -1.49 -13.70
N ARG A 36 -4.31 -0.67 -12.98
CA ARG A 36 -3.04 -0.13 -13.46
C ARG A 36 -1.92 -0.44 -12.47
N GLU A 37 -0.80 -0.95 -12.99
CA GLU A 37 0.38 -1.20 -12.18
C GLU A 37 1.08 0.11 -11.83
N MET A 38 1.39 0.29 -10.54
CA MET A 38 2.06 1.49 -10.03
C MET A 38 3.42 1.18 -9.39
N GLY A 39 3.78 -0.10 -9.31
CA GLY A 39 5.04 -0.52 -8.71
C GLY A 39 5.01 -0.61 -7.19
N VAL A 40 3.85 -0.52 -6.58
CA VAL A 40 3.69 -0.53 -5.12
C VAL A 40 4.05 -1.89 -4.53
N ASP A 41 3.56 -2.96 -5.12
CA ASP A 41 3.80 -4.32 -4.62
C ASP A 41 5.28 -4.67 -4.66
N GLU A 42 5.94 -4.38 -5.78
CA GLU A 42 7.39 -4.59 -5.94
C GLU A 42 8.19 -3.80 -4.90
N PHE A 43 7.78 -2.57 -4.60
CA PHE A 43 8.43 -1.77 -3.57
C PHE A 43 8.22 -2.36 -2.18
N CYS A 44 6.99 -2.75 -1.86
CA CYS A 44 6.64 -3.28 -0.53
C CYS A 44 7.32 -4.63 -0.25
N MET A 45 7.64 -5.41 -1.28
CA MET A 45 8.34 -6.69 -1.12
C MET A 45 9.68 -6.53 -0.40
N SER A 46 10.40 -5.45 -0.63
CA SER A 46 11.70 -5.18 -0.02
C SER A 46 11.66 -4.13 1.08
N CYS A 47 10.66 -3.27 1.12
CA CYS A 47 10.54 -2.23 2.13
C CYS A 47 9.94 -2.79 3.43
N GLN A 48 10.58 -2.49 4.56
CA GLN A 48 10.16 -2.97 5.88
C GLN A 48 9.84 -1.84 6.85
N LYS A 49 9.76 -0.61 6.38
CA LYS A 49 9.59 0.57 7.24
C LYS A 49 8.33 0.50 8.10
N CYS A 50 7.17 0.28 7.49
CA CYS A 50 5.91 0.22 8.23
C CYS A 50 5.87 -0.96 9.21
N GLN A 51 6.42 -2.11 8.81
CA GLN A 51 6.51 -3.30 9.65
C GLN A 51 7.40 -3.04 10.88
N THR A 52 8.58 -2.47 10.66
CA THR A 52 9.56 -2.20 11.73
C THR A 52 9.04 -1.16 12.71
N ASP A 53 8.34 -0.14 12.21
CA ASP A 53 7.89 0.98 13.02
C ASP A 53 6.50 0.78 13.64
N CYS A 54 5.80 -0.32 13.34
CA CYS A 54 4.50 -0.62 13.93
C CYS A 54 4.65 -1.03 15.40
N PRO A 55 4.18 -0.22 16.37
CA PRO A 55 4.38 -0.52 17.80
C PRO A 55 3.82 -1.88 18.24
N PRO A 56 2.56 -2.26 17.88
CA PRO A 56 2.03 -3.57 18.27
C PRO A 56 2.50 -4.73 17.39
N GLY A 57 3.34 -4.49 16.39
CA GLY A 57 3.82 -5.56 15.50
C GLY A 57 2.71 -6.21 14.66
N ALA A 58 1.77 -5.41 14.17
CA ALA A 58 0.59 -5.89 13.44
C ALA A 58 0.84 -6.15 11.95
N ILE A 59 1.98 -5.71 11.41
CA ILE A 59 2.27 -5.77 9.98
C ILE A 59 3.29 -6.87 9.71
N SER A 60 2.91 -7.84 8.86
CA SER A 60 3.79 -8.93 8.46
C SER A 60 4.70 -8.52 7.31
N ASN A 61 5.92 -9.08 7.28
CA ASN A 61 6.84 -8.88 6.16
C ASN A 61 6.45 -9.70 4.92
N GLU A 62 5.57 -10.66 5.07
CA GLU A 62 5.14 -11.57 4.00
C GLU A 62 3.65 -11.44 3.74
N LYS A 63 3.27 -11.67 2.50
CA LYS A 63 1.86 -11.79 2.13
C LYS A 63 1.25 -13.02 2.78
N GLN A 64 -0.03 -12.97 3.06
CA GLN A 64 -0.79 -14.06 3.66
C GLN A 64 -1.98 -14.43 2.80
N MET A 65 -2.42 -15.67 2.92
CA MET A 65 -3.63 -16.14 2.27
C MET A 65 -4.84 -15.65 3.06
N VAL A 66 -5.58 -14.70 2.49
CA VAL A 66 -6.76 -14.10 3.13
C VAL A 66 -7.97 -14.31 2.22
N ARG A 67 -8.93 -15.09 2.68
CA ARG A 67 -10.16 -15.40 1.93
C ARG A 67 -9.87 -15.90 0.51
N GLY A 68 -8.87 -16.78 0.37
CA GLY A 68 -8.49 -17.36 -0.91
C GLY A 68 -7.61 -16.50 -1.81
N VAL A 69 -7.14 -15.37 -1.32
CA VAL A 69 -6.25 -14.47 -2.07
C VAL A 69 -4.98 -14.21 -1.28
N GLU A 70 -3.83 -14.38 -1.93
CA GLU A 70 -2.53 -14.02 -1.35
C GLU A 70 -2.35 -12.50 -1.44
N LYS A 71 -2.31 -11.85 -0.28
CA LYS A 71 -2.19 -10.39 -0.20
C LYS A 71 -1.56 -9.93 1.10
N TRP A 72 -1.16 -8.66 1.14
CA TRP A 72 -0.76 -8.01 2.36
C TRP A 72 -1.94 -7.96 3.35
N TYR A 73 -1.65 -8.21 4.60
CA TYR A 73 -2.67 -8.26 5.65
C TYR A 73 -2.13 -7.67 6.94
N VAL A 74 -2.92 -6.83 7.57
CA VAL A 74 -2.63 -6.28 8.90
C VAL A 74 -3.43 -7.06 9.93
N ASP A 75 -2.76 -7.52 10.98
CA ASP A 75 -3.40 -8.23 12.07
C ASP A 75 -4.19 -7.25 12.94
N PHE A 76 -5.49 -7.20 12.72
CA PHE A 76 -6.38 -6.28 13.44
C PHE A 76 -6.48 -6.58 14.94
N ASP A 77 -6.25 -7.82 15.34
CA ASP A 77 -6.24 -8.18 16.77
C ASP A 77 -5.09 -7.51 17.51
N LYS A 78 -4.04 -7.12 16.81
CA LYS A 78 -2.92 -6.34 17.34
C LYS A 78 -3.06 -4.85 17.07
N CYS A 79 -3.51 -4.46 15.90
CA CYS A 79 -3.62 -3.06 15.47
C CYS A 79 -4.70 -2.31 16.22
N MET A 80 -5.92 -2.86 16.27
CA MET A 80 -7.08 -2.14 16.80
C MET A 80 -7.00 -1.83 18.30
N PRO A 81 -6.55 -2.74 19.19
CA PRO A 81 -6.39 -2.39 20.59
C PRO A 81 -5.42 -1.24 20.83
N TYR A 82 -4.30 -1.23 20.10
CA TYR A 82 -3.33 -0.15 20.19
C TYR A 82 -3.93 1.18 19.69
N MET A 83 -4.61 1.14 18.55
CA MET A 83 -5.26 2.31 17.97
C MET A 83 -6.32 2.89 18.91
N ALA A 84 -7.12 2.03 19.55
CA ALA A 84 -8.17 2.47 20.48
C ALA A 84 -7.57 3.07 21.75
N GLU A 85 -6.52 2.47 22.31
CA GLU A 85 -5.84 2.96 23.51
C GLU A 85 -5.22 4.34 23.29
N HIS A 86 -4.67 4.60 22.12
CA HIS A 86 -3.99 5.85 21.79
C HIS A 86 -4.89 6.84 21.01
N LYS A 87 -6.19 6.57 20.92
CA LYS A 87 -7.17 7.42 20.22
C LYS A 87 -6.83 7.68 18.75
N GLY A 88 -6.25 6.68 18.11
CA GLY A 88 -5.81 6.72 16.73
C GLY A 88 -4.33 6.42 16.60
N CYS A 89 -3.94 5.89 15.45
CA CYS A 89 -2.56 5.62 15.11
C CYS A 89 -2.42 5.69 13.59
N ALA A 90 -1.38 6.30 13.08
CA ALA A 90 -1.07 6.37 11.66
C ALA A 90 0.43 6.29 11.42
N ILE A 91 1.16 5.64 12.31
CA ILE A 91 2.62 5.53 12.24
C ILE A 91 3.04 4.85 10.95
N CYS A 92 2.38 3.76 10.55
CA CYS A 92 2.68 3.04 9.31
C CYS A 92 2.45 3.89 8.06
N LEU A 93 1.53 4.84 8.09
CA LEU A 93 1.30 5.79 7.00
C LEU A 93 2.36 6.89 6.99
N SER A 94 2.69 7.44 8.17
CA SER A 94 3.65 8.54 8.28
C SER A 94 5.08 8.11 7.97
N THR A 95 5.46 6.88 8.28
CA THR A 95 6.79 6.34 7.99
C THR A 95 6.93 5.82 6.57
N CYS A 96 5.83 5.57 5.88
CA CYS A 96 5.83 5.06 4.51
C CYS A 96 6.53 6.05 3.56
N PRO A 97 7.54 5.59 2.80
CA PRO A 97 8.24 6.48 1.86
C PRO A 97 7.33 7.14 0.81
N TRP A 98 6.23 6.47 0.46
CA TRP A 98 5.25 7.01 -0.49
C TRP A 98 4.47 8.20 0.07
N SER A 99 4.45 8.38 1.40
CA SER A 99 3.75 9.50 2.04
C SER A 99 4.54 10.80 2.00
N ARG A 100 5.80 10.78 1.59
CA ARG A 100 6.62 11.99 1.49
C ARG A 100 6.09 12.89 0.37
N PRO A 101 5.93 14.20 0.61
CA PRO A 101 5.39 15.11 -0.40
C PRO A 101 6.20 15.06 -1.70
N GLY A 102 5.49 14.90 -2.83
CA GLY A 102 6.09 14.92 -4.16
C GLY A 102 6.94 13.71 -4.54
N ILE A 103 7.04 12.69 -3.70
CA ILE A 103 7.90 11.52 -3.95
C ILE A 103 7.18 10.42 -4.74
N ALA A 104 5.88 10.26 -4.55
CA ALA A 104 5.13 9.15 -5.14
C ALA A 104 5.30 9.00 -6.66
N PRO A 105 5.22 10.05 -7.48
CA PRO A 105 5.41 9.89 -8.93
C PRO A 105 6.79 9.33 -9.31
N SER A 106 7.85 9.86 -8.71
CA SER A 106 9.22 9.43 -9.01
C SER A 106 9.48 8.01 -8.50
N LEU A 107 8.93 7.65 -7.36
CA LEU A 107 9.07 6.33 -6.79
C LEU A 107 8.35 5.27 -7.63
N SER A 108 7.14 5.58 -8.10
CA SER A 108 6.40 4.72 -9.02
C SER A 108 7.18 4.48 -10.31
N GLN A 109 7.70 5.52 -10.93
CA GLN A 109 8.50 5.41 -12.15
C GLN A 109 9.74 4.54 -11.95
N LYS A 110 10.45 4.69 -10.83
CA LYS A 110 11.62 3.87 -10.51
C LYS A 110 11.24 2.39 -10.39
N MET A 111 10.13 2.09 -9.73
CA MET A 111 9.69 0.71 -9.54
C MET A 111 9.24 0.07 -10.85
N LEU A 112 8.49 0.79 -11.66
CA LEU A 112 8.06 0.31 -12.98
C LEU A 112 9.25 0.03 -13.89
N LYS A 113 10.26 0.90 -13.87
CA LYS A 113 11.51 0.71 -14.62
C LYS A 113 12.29 -0.51 -14.14
N LYS A 114 12.33 -0.74 -12.83
CA LYS A 114 12.96 -1.93 -12.24
C LYS A 114 12.26 -3.21 -12.66
N MET A 115 10.93 -3.22 -12.65
CA MET A 115 10.12 -4.36 -13.08
C MET A 115 10.34 -4.67 -14.56
N SER A 116 10.37 -3.64 -15.41
CA SER A 116 10.63 -3.78 -16.84
C SER A 116 12.00 -4.42 -17.12
N ARG A 117 13.05 -3.96 -16.44
CA ARG A 117 14.39 -4.54 -16.56
C ARG A 117 14.46 -6.00 -16.13
N ARG A 118 13.71 -6.37 -15.08
CA ARG A 118 13.62 -7.77 -14.65
C ARG A 118 12.96 -8.64 -15.71
N ALA A 119 11.87 -8.16 -16.31
CA ALA A 119 11.16 -8.87 -17.37
C ALA A 119 12.06 -9.09 -18.59
N GLU A 120 12.87 -8.10 -18.98
CA GLU A 120 13.84 -8.21 -20.07
C GLU A 120 14.94 -9.22 -19.78
N ASN A 121 15.42 -9.31 -18.54
CA ASN A 121 16.47 -10.23 -18.13
C ASN A 121 16.01 -11.68 -18.00
N ILE A 122 14.70 -11.93 -17.89
CA ILE A 122 14.13 -13.27 -17.80
C ILE A 122 13.82 -13.85 -19.19
N SER A 123 13.61 -12.98 -20.15
CA SER A 123 13.39 -13.37 -21.54
C SER A 123 14.75 -13.37 -22.30
#